data_4948de6060e0d82da57bd97aed8e8195
#
_entry.id   4948de6060e0d82da57bd97aed8e8195
#
_cell.length_a   1.000
_cell.length_b   1.000
_cell.length_c   1.000
_cell.angle_alpha   90.00
_cell.angle_beta   90.00
_cell.angle_gamma   90.00
#
_symmetry.space_group_name_H-M   'P 1'
#
loop_
_entity.id
_entity.type
_entity.pdbx_description
1 polymer ?
#
loop_
_entity_poly.entity_id
_entity_poly.type
_entity_poly.pdbx_seq_one_letter_code
_entity_poly.pdbx_strand_id
1 'polypeptide(L)'
;MRLARLVIDSTQLENYKALLKEGAETAVRVESGVLTLYAVSEKEHPTHFTILEIYADSTAYRAHLQTPHFIKYKTATKNMVKSLELVETNPLIPFMKIK
;
A
#
# COMPACT_ATOMS: atom_id res chain seq x y z
N MET A 1 11.65 1.44 3.49
CA MET A 1 10.63 0.47 3.92
C MET A 1 9.59 1.19 4.76
N ARG A 2 8.33 0.87 4.55
CA ARG A 2 7.24 1.64 5.16
C ARG A 2 6.08 0.72 5.52
N LEU A 3 5.41 1.03 6.61
CA LEU A 3 4.11 0.44 6.95
C LEU A 3 3.05 1.51 6.80
N ALA A 4 2.00 1.20 6.06
CA ALA A 4 0.79 2.03 5.99
C ALA A 4 -0.31 1.31 6.77
N ARG A 5 -0.90 2.00 7.74
CA ARG A 5 -2.02 1.47 8.51
C ARG A 5 -3.24 2.31 8.21
N LEU A 6 -4.32 1.65 7.78
CA LEU A 6 -5.53 2.32 7.34
C LEU A 6 -6.75 1.75 8.05
N VAL A 7 -7.72 2.62 8.29
CA VAL A 7 -9.06 2.21 8.68
C VAL A 7 -9.99 2.70 7.59
N ILE A 8 -10.79 1.78 7.04
CA ILE A 8 -11.63 2.01 5.88
C ILE A 8 -13.10 2.09 6.32
N ASP A 9 -13.87 2.96 5.67
CA ASP A 9 -15.31 3.04 5.86
C ASP A 9 -15.93 1.67 5.53
N SER A 10 -16.66 1.09 6.49
CA SER A 10 -17.24 -0.25 6.34
C SER A 10 -18.20 -0.36 5.17
N THR A 11 -18.87 0.74 4.81
CA THR A 11 -19.81 0.76 3.66
C THR A 11 -19.08 0.72 2.32
N GLN A 12 -17.77 1.00 2.29
CA GLN A 12 -16.97 1.04 1.09
C GLN A 12 -15.90 -0.07 1.05
N LEU A 13 -15.97 -1.03 1.96
CA LEU A 13 -14.92 -2.02 2.13
C LEU A 13 -14.62 -2.80 0.84
N GLU A 14 -15.64 -3.32 0.15
CA GLU A 14 -15.42 -4.12 -1.05
C GLU A 14 -14.90 -3.28 -2.21
N ASN A 15 -15.37 -2.04 -2.33
CA ASN A 15 -14.86 -1.11 -3.34
C ASN A 15 -13.39 -0.77 -3.07
N TYR A 16 -13.05 -0.54 -1.79
CA TYR A 16 -11.67 -0.26 -1.40
C TYR A 16 -10.75 -1.43 -1.74
N LYS A 17 -11.15 -2.65 -1.40
CA LYS A 17 -10.36 -3.85 -1.69
C LYS A 17 -10.06 -3.98 -3.17
N ALA A 18 -11.06 -3.75 -4.03
CA ALA A 18 -10.88 -3.84 -5.48
C ALA A 18 -9.88 -2.81 -5.99
N LEU A 19 -9.97 -1.56 -5.50
CA LEU A 19 -9.08 -0.48 -5.92
C LEU A 19 -7.65 -0.70 -5.40
N LEU A 20 -7.50 -1.15 -4.17
CA LEU A 20 -6.18 -1.46 -3.61
C LEU A 20 -5.52 -2.61 -4.37
N LYS A 21 -6.27 -3.66 -4.65
CA LYS A 21 -5.77 -4.82 -5.40
C LYS A 21 -5.28 -4.39 -6.79
N GLU A 22 -6.08 -3.64 -7.52
CA GLU A 22 -5.70 -3.14 -8.84
C GLU A 22 -4.44 -2.29 -8.79
N GLY A 23 -4.39 -1.33 -7.87
CA GLY A 23 -3.25 -0.42 -7.75
C GLY A 23 -1.96 -1.14 -7.34
N ALA A 24 -2.03 -2.03 -6.36
CA ALA A 24 -0.88 -2.76 -5.87
C ALA A 24 -0.35 -3.75 -6.91
N GLU A 25 -1.22 -4.50 -7.56
CA GLU A 25 -0.82 -5.44 -8.61
C GLU A 25 -0.16 -4.72 -9.78
N THR A 26 -0.72 -3.59 -10.20
CA THR A 26 -0.14 -2.79 -11.29
C THR A 26 1.23 -2.27 -10.90
N ALA A 27 1.38 -1.69 -9.71
CA ALA A 27 2.64 -1.13 -9.25
C ALA A 27 3.75 -2.19 -9.23
N VAL A 28 3.49 -3.34 -8.63
CA VAL A 28 4.48 -4.42 -8.54
C VAL A 28 4.84 -4.95 -9.93
N ARG A 29 3.87 -5.01 -10.84
CA ARG A 29 4.09 -5.53 -12.19
C ARG A 29 4.88 -4.58 -13.09
N VAL A 30 4.61 -3.27 -13.03
CA VAL A 30 5.16 -2.32 -14.01
C VAL A 30 6.25 -1.41 -13.47
N GLU A 31 6.40 -1.28 -12.15
CA GLU A 31 7.42 -0.39 -11.56
C GLU A 31 8.57 -1.22 -11.00
N SER A 32 9.70 -1.20 -11.69
CA SER A 32 10.88 -1.97 -11.27
C SER A 32 11.40 -1.58 -9.88
N GLY A 33 11.15 -0.35 -9.45
CA GLY A 33 11.57 0.14 -8.13
C GLY A 33 10.62 -0.19 -7.00
N VAL A 34 9.43 -0.75 -7.27
CA VAL A 34 8.49 -1.23 -6.26
C VAL A 34 8.78 -2.71 -6.04
N LEU A 35 9.41 -3.02 -4.92
CA LEU A 35 9.86 -4.39 -4.61
C LEU A 35 8.77 -5.19 -3.93
N THR A 36 7.99 -4.56 -3.06
CA THR A 36 6.91 -5.22 -2.33
C THR A 36 5.82 -4.22 -2.00
N LEU A 37 4.58 -4.63 -2.26
CA LEU A 37 3.37 -4.02 -1.71
C LEU A 37 2.51 -5.18 -1.21
N TYR A 38 2.61 -5.48 0.07
CA TYR A 38 1.94 -6.61 0.68
C TYR A 38 0.87 -6.10 1.65
N ALA A 39 -0.39 -6.22 1.25
CA ALA A 39 -1.52 -5.72 2.03
C ALA A 39 -2.25 -6.84 2.73
N VAL A 40 -2.58 -6.61 4.00
CA VAL A 40 -3.38 -7.55 4.79
C VAL A 40 -4.49 -6.77 5.50
N SER A 41 -5.61 -7.45 5.77
CA SER A 41 -6.65 -6.91 6.65
C SER A 41 -6.80 -7.83 7.85
N GLU A 42 -7.25 -7.27 8.97
CA GLU A 42 -7.42 -8.05 10.21
C GLU A 42 -8.68 -8.90 10.12
N LYS A 43 -8.59 -10.15 10.55
CA LYS A 43 -9.77 -11.05 10.56
C LYS A 43 -10.88 -10.54 11.47
N GLU A 44 -10.50 -10.03 12.64
CA GLU A 44 -11.46 -9.54 13.64
C GLU A 44 -11.96 -8.12 13.33
N HIS A 45 -11.20 -7.36 12.55
CA HIS A 45 -11.53 -5.98 12.15
C HIS A 45 -11.25 -5.80 10.67
N PRO A 46 -12.14 -6.29 9.77
CA PRO A 46 -11.88 -6.32 8.32
C PRO A 46 -11.64 -4.96 7.68
N THR A 47 -12.03 -3.85 8.32
CA THR A 47 -11.77 -2.50 7.83
C THR A 47 -10.37 -1.99 8.18
N HIS A 48 -9.61 -2.74 8.98
CA HIS A 48 -8.25 -2.37 9.38
C HIS A 48 -7.25 -3.05 8.46
N PHE A 49 -6.50 -2.23 7.70
CA PHE A 49 -5.50 -2.69 6.75
C PHE A 49 -4.10 -2.30 7.18
N THR A 50 -3.14 -3.16 6.89
CA THR A 50 -1.71 -2.86 7.02
C THR A 50 -1.05 -3.23 5.71
N ILE A 51 -0.27 -2.30 5.14
CA ILE A 51 0.45 -2.53 3.90
C ILE A 51 1.95 -2.42 4.19
N LEU A 52 2.68 -3.49 3.91
CA LEU A 52 4.13 -3.47 3.93
C LEU A 52 4.62 -3.00 2.57
N GLU A 53 5.38 -1.91 2.55
CA GLU A 53 5.87 -1.28 1.32
C GLU A 53 7.39 -1.27 1.31
N ILE A 54 7.98 -1.85 0.29
CA ILE A 54 9.42 -1.86 0.10
C ILE A 54 9.73 -1.29 -1.29
N TYR A 55 10.53 -0.22 -1.31
CA TYR A 55 10.99 0.42 -2.54
C TYR A 55 12.51 0.26 -2.66
N ALA A 56 13.01 0.26 -3.89
CA ALA A 56 14.46 0.12 -4.15
C ALA A 56 15.24 1.26 -3.50
N ASP A 57 14.69 2.48 -3.55
CA ASP A 57 15.28 3.68 -2.97
C ASP A 57 14.22 4.78 -2.86
N SER A 58 14.60 5.94 -2.34
CA SER A 58 13.67 7.07 -2.21
C SER A 58 13.24 7.64 -3.56
N THR A 59 14.08 7.52 -4.59
CA THR A 59 13.73 7.95 -5.95
C THR A 59 12.58 7.09 -6.50
N ALA A 60 12.65 5.77 -6.28
CA ALA A 60 11.59 4.83 -6.68
C ALA A 60 10.28 5.14 -5.97
N TYR A 61 10.34 5.46 -4.68
CA TYR A 61 9.16 5.86 -3.93
C TYR A 61 8.53 7.13 -4.50
N ARG A 62 9.33 8.18 -4.75
CA ARG A 62 8.81 9.43 -5.31
C ARG A 62 8.22 9.21 -6.71
N ALA A 63 8.85 8.37 -7.53
CA ALA A 63 8.34 8.02 -8.84
C ALA A 63 6.99 7.30 -8.75
N HIS A 64 6.86 6.38 -7.78
CA HIS A 64 5.60 5.67 -7.53
C HIS A 64 4.43 6.62 -7.31
N LEU A 65 4.64 7.69 -6.54
CA LEU A 65 3.59 8.67 -6.23
C LEU A 65 3.11 9.44 -7.46
N GLN A 66 3.87 9.45 -8.54
CA GLN A 66 3.53 10.16 -9.79
C GLN A 66 2.89 9.25 -10.85
N THR A 67 2.77 7.95 -10.57
CA THR A 67 2.21 7.01 -11.54
C THR A 67 0.71 7.18 -11.71
N PRO A 68 0.17 6.90 -12.92
CA PRO A 68 -1.28 6.98 -13.15
C PRO A 68 -2.09 6.07 -12.24
N HIS A 69 -1.59 4.86 -11.98
CA HIS A 69 -2.29 3.89 -11.14
C HIS A 69 -2.31 4.30 -9.66
N PHE A 70 -1.23 4.93 -9.16
CA PHE A 70 -1.24 5.45 -7.79
C PHE A 70 -2.20 6.63 -7.66
N ILE A 71 -2.15 7.56 -8.61
CA ILE A 71 -3.04 8.74 -8.61
C ILE A 71 -4.50 8.29 -8.68
N LYS A 72 -4.81 7.32 -9.54
CA LYS A 72 -6.15 6.74 -9.62
C LYS A 72 -6.59 6.15 -8.28
N TYR A 73 -5.74 5.35 -7.66
CA TYR A 73 -6.01 4.75 -6.35
C TYR A 73 -6.29 5.83 -5.29
N LYS A 74 -5.40 6.81 -5.17
CA LYS A 74 -5.54 7.87 -4.15
C LYS A 74 -6.80 8.68 -4.35
N THR A 75 -7.11 9.06 -5.59
CA THR A 75 -8.29 9.85 -5.91
C THR A 75 -9.57 9.06 -5.63
N ALA A 76 -9.63 7.81 -6.10
CA ALA A 76 -10.81 6.98 -5.95
C ALA A 76 -11.11 6.58 -4.50
N THR A 77 -10.06 6.45 -3.66
CA THR A 77 -10.22 6.00 -2.26
C THR A 77 -10.26 7.14 -1.25
N LYS A 78 -10.10 8.38 -1.68
CA LYS A 78 -10.00 9.54 -0.80
C LYS A 78 -11.09 9.59 0.27
N ASN A 79 -12.33 9.32 -0.11
CA ASN A 79 -13.49 9.38 0.80
C ASN A 79 -13.79 8.04 1.48
N MET A 80 -12.99 7.01 1.23
CA MET A 80 -13.15 5.69 1.83
C MET A 80 -12.26 5.50 3.05
N VAL A 81 -11.17 6.28 3.16
CA VAL A 81 -10.16 6.14 4.22
C VAL A 81 -10.56 7.03 5.39
N LYS A 82 -10.84 6.41 6.53
CA LYS A 82 -11.17 7.13 7.78
C LYS A 82 -9.92 7.54 8.54
N SER A 83 -8.88 6.73 8.52
CA SER A 83 -7.61 7.09 9.13
C SER A 83 -6.46 6.46 8.35
N LEU A 84 -5.33 7.16 8.36
CA LEU A 84 -4.10 6.72 7.70
C LEU A 84 -2.91 7.06 8.58
N GLU A 85 -2.10 6.06 8.89
CA GLU A 85 -0.84 6.23 9.60
C GLU A 85 0.27 5.66 8.71
N LEU A 86 1.30 6.47 8.45
CA LEU A 86 2.48 6.05 7.70
C LEU A 86 3.66 5.97 8.68
N VAL A 87 4.27 4.79 8.77
CA VAL A 87 5.39 4.54 9.68
C VAL A 87 6.62 4.18 8.86
N GLU A 88 7.62 5.05 8.87
CA GLU A 88 8.91 4.75 8.25
C GLU A 88 9.64 3.71 9.10
N THR A 89 10.19 2.69 8.46
CA THR A 89 10.81 1.57 9.14
C THR A 89 12.17 1.24 8.53
N ASN A 90 13.02 0.61 9.36
CA ASN A 90 14.28 0.06 8.89
C ASN A 90 14.21 -1.45 9.07
N PRO A 91 14.62 -2.25 8.06
CA PRO A 91 14.66 -3.70 8.23
C PRO A 91 15.69 -4.05 9.31
N LEU A 92 15.34 -4.98 10.18
CA LEU A 92 16.25 -5.44 11.22
C LEU A 92 17.50 -6.08 10.62
N ILE A 93 17.32 -6.85 9.56
CA ILE A 93 18.39 -7.47 8.80
C ILE A 93 18.25 -7.00 7.35
N PRO A 94 19.16 -6.09 6.86
CA PRO A 94 18.98 -5.46 5.54
C PRO A 94 18.94 -6.45 4.37
N PHE A 95 19.57 -7.61 4.52
CA PHE A 95 19.62 -8.62 3.47
C PHE A 95 18.66 -9.79 3.70
N MET A 96 17.74 -9.63 4.66
CA MET A 96 16.75 -10.65 4.92
C MET A 96 15.81 -10.77 3.72
N LYS A 97 15.56 -12.00 3.30
CA LYS A 97 14.68 -12.28 2.15
C LYS A 97 13.38 -12.90 2.62
N ILE A 98 12.31 -12.57 1.93
CA ILE A 98 11.04 -13.28 2.07
C ILE A 98 11.19 -14.63 1.37
N LYS A 99 10.91 -15.67 2.09
CA LYS A 99 11.09 -17.03 1.62
C LYS A 99 9.89 -17.49 0.80
#